data_cd8d0d2b36e5447d0ad631fff08c5c66
#
_entry.id   cd8d0d2b36e5447d0ad631fff08c5c66
#
_cell.length_a   1.000
_cell.length_b   1.000
_cell.length_c   1.000
_cell.angle_alpha   90.00
_cell.angle_beta   90.00
_cell.angle_gamma   90.00
#
_symmetry.space_group_name_H-M   'P 1'
#
loop_
_entity.id
_entity.type
_entity.pdbx_description
1 polymer ?
#
loop_
_entity_poly.entity_id
_entity_poly.type
_entity_poly.pdbx_seq_one_letter_code
_entity_poly.pdbx_strand_id
1 'polypeptide(L)'
;ALRYLAQKYHIDVEETQVSTEEKQVQDEKESLLIALNYAAKFYQTQLTETEDGKAIGLSYFKERGFLDDTIQTFQLGYSPDSFDTFYNQAIKDGYNEEILLKAGLIKEKNGKHYDFFRDRVMFPIFNVSGKVVAFGGRMLKSAKSDNPNVYNPKYINTAETDVYHKSQVLYGISHAKAEI
;
A
#
# COMPACT_ATOMS: atom_id res chain seq x y z
N ALA A 1 24.14 -10.31 24.06
CA ALA A 1 24.39 -11.67 24.57
C ALA A 1 25.41 -12.41 23.71
N LEU A 2 25.23 -12.55 22.39
CA LEU A 2 26.13 -13.30 21.48
C LEU A 2 27.56 -12.72 21.45
N ARG A 3 27.75 -11.39 21.34
CA ARG A 3 29.09 -10.76 21.39
C ARG A 3 29.85 -11.05 22.68
N TYR A 4 29.18 -11.05 23.81
CA TYR A 4 29.77 -11.37 25.10
C TYR A 4 30.26 -12.81 25.19
N LEU A 5 29.46 -13.76 24.66
CA LEU A 5 29.83 -15.18 24.60
C LEU A 5 30.99 -15.43 23.65
N ALA A 6 30.98 -14.82 22.47
CA ALA A 6 32.06 -14.92 21.50
C ALA A 6 33.37 -14.44 22.10
N GLN A 7 33.36 -13.29 22.76
CA GLN A 7 34.55 -12.71 23.41
C GLN A 7 35.05 -13.56 24.58
N LYS A 8 34.12 -14.16 25.36
CA LYS A 8 34.46 -15.02 26.50
C LYS A 8 35.07 -16.36 26.08
N TYR A 9 34.65 -16.91 24.91
CA TYR A 9 35.11 -18.21 24.41
C TYR A 9 36.11 -18.10 23.27
N HIS A 10 36.63 -16.91 22.97
CA HIS A 10 37.61 -16.63 21.91
C HIS A 10 37.17 -17.17 20.55
N ILE A 11 35.85 -17.04 20.26
CA ILE A 11 35.31 -17.40 18.98
C ILE A 11 35.29 -16.15 18.09
N ASP A 12 36.03 -16.19 17.00
CA ASP A 12 35.97 -15.15 15.99
C ASP A 12 34.60 -15.17 15.33
N VAL A 13 33.77 -14.19 15.63
CA VAL A 13 32.52 -13.97 14.92
C VAL A 13 32.87 -13.08 13.74
N GLU A 14 32.88 -13.65 12.54
CA GLU A 14 32.89 -12.88 11.30
C GLU A 14 31.65 -11.98 11.30
N GLU A 15 31.81 -10.72 11.66
CA GLU A 15 30.78 -9.72 11.41
C GLU A 15 30.69 -9.55 9.89
N THR A 16 29.68 -10.13 9.27
CA THR A 16 29.36 -9.83 7.88
C THR A 16 29.07 -8.33 7.83
N GLN A 17 30.05 -7.53 7.40
CA GLN A 17 29.83 -6.10 7.14
C GLN A 17 28.85 -6.04 5.97
N VAL A 18 27.58 -5.73 6.29
CA VAL A 18 26.59 -5.43 5.27
C VAL A 18 27.18 -4.29 4.43
N SER A 19 27.32 -4.52 3.14
CA SER A 19 27.90 -3.51 2.24
C SER A 19 27.05 -2.23 2.29
N THR A 20 27.66 -1.09 2.02
CA THR A 20 26.93 0.19 1.98
C THR A 20 25.75 0.11 0.99
N GLU A 21 25.92 -0.61 -0.11
CA GLU A 21 24.88 -0.83 -1.11
C GLU A 21 23.72 -1.67 -0.59
N GLU A 22 24.01 -2.79 0.11
CA GLU A 22 22.97 -3.63 0.72
C GLU A 22 22.17 -2.86 1.79
N LYS A 23 22.84 -2.00 2.53
CA LYS A 23 22.20 -1.14 3.52
C LYS A 23 21.28 -0.11 2.86
N GLN A 24 21.70 0.53 1.78
CA GLN A 24 20.87 1.47 1.03
C GLN A 24 19.62 0.79 0.44
N VAL A 25 19.76 -0.39 -0.13
CA VAL A 25 18.62 -1.18 -0.65
C VAL A 25 17.65 -1.55 0.48
N GLN A 26 18.16 -1.91 1.65
CA GLN A 26 17.31 -2.22 2.80
C GLN A 26 16.57 -0.99 3.31
N ASP A 27 17.24 0.14 3.43
CA ASP A 27 16.66 1.41 3.88
C ASP A 27 15.58 1.90 2.89
N GLU A 28 15.79 1.71 1.59
CA GLU A 28 14.80 2.02 0.55
C GLU A 28 13.55 1.14 0.66
N LYS A 29 13.71 -0.17 0.81
CA LYS A 29 12.60 -1.10 1.02
C LYS A 29 11.79 -0.75 2.26
N GLU A 30 12.46 -0.37 3.34
CA GLU A 30 11.78 0.07 4.56
C GLU A 30 10.98 1.34 4.32
N SER A 31 11.53 2.32 3.60
CA SER A 31 10.85 3.55 3.22
C SER A 31 9.60 3.29 2.37
N LEU A 32 9.67 2.34 1.42
CA LEU A 32 8.51 1.92 0.63
C LEU A 32 7.40 1.32 1.52
N LEU A 33 7.76 0.44 2.46
CA LEU A 33 6.80 -0.18 3.37
C LEU A 33 6.14 0.85 4.31
N ILE A 34 6.88 1.86 4.76
CA ILE A 34 6.36 2.96 5.57
C ILE A 34 5.33 3.77 4.75
N ALA A 35 5.65 4.13 3.50
CA ALA A 35 4.75 4.86 2.62
C ALA A 35 3.48 4.06 2.29
N LEU A 36 3.60 2.76 2.03
CA LEU A 36 2.46 1.87 1.77
C LEU A 36 1.55 1.72 2.99
N ASN A 37 2.13 1.59 4.18
CA ASN A 37 1.35 1.53 5.43
C ASN A 37 0.63 2.86 5.72
N TYR A 38 1.27 3.99 5.44
CA TYR A 38 0.63 5.30 5.51
C TYR A 38 -0.56 5.39 4.54
N ALA A 39 -0.38 4.97 3.28
CA ALA A 39 -1.44 4.96 2.30
C ALA A 39 -2.63 4.10 2.73
N ALA A 40 -2.38 2.93 3.35
CA ALA A 40 -3.45 2.07 3.87
C ALA A 40 -4.27 2.81 4.95
N LYS A 41 -3.61 3.48 5.89
CA LYS A 41 -4.28 4.30 6.91
C LYS A 41 -5.06 5.45 6.29
N PHE A 42 -4.48 6.15 5.32
CA PHE A 42 -5.15 7.24 4.61
C PHE A 42 -6.45 6.74 3.95
N TYR A 43 -6.40 5.67 3.16
CA TYR A 43 -7.60 5.15 2.49
C TYR A 43 -8.64 4.59 3.48
N GLN A 44 -8.21 4.03 4.60
CA GLN A 44 -9.11 3.58 5.67
C GLN A 44 -9.82 4.77 6.33
N THR A 45 -9.08 5.83 6.65
CA THR A 45 -9.64 7.09 7.16
C THR A 45 -10.62 7.70 6.16
N GLN A 46 -10.27 7.73 4.86
CA GLN A 46 -11.20 8.20 3.83
C GLN A 46 -12.49 7.38 3.83
N LEU A 47 -12.43 6.07 3.99
CA LEU A 47 -13.60 5.20 4.02
C LEU A 47 -14.51 5.47 5.22
N THR A 48 -13.92 5.67 6.42
CA THR A 48 -14.66 5.64 7.69
C THR A 48 -15.03 7.02 8.23
N GLU A 49 -14.30 8.05 7.83
CA GLU A 49 -14.46 9.40 8.42
C GLU A 49 -15.05 10.42 7.47
N THR A 50 -14.88 10.25 6.14
CA THR A 50 -15.44 11.20 5.17
C THR A 50 -16.89 10.84 4.78
N GLU A 51 -17.66 11.86 4.38
CA GLU A 51 -19.04 11.66 3.93
C GLU A 51 -19.08 10.80 2.65
N ASP A 52 -18.26 11.10 1.66
CA ASP A 52 -18.17 10.32 0.41
C ASP A 52 -17.69 8.89 0.67
N GLY A 53 -16.71 8.70 1.56
CA GLY A 53 -16.24 7.39 1.96
C GLY A 53 -17.35 6.52 2.54
N LYS A 54 -18.18 7.10 3.43
CA LYS A 54 -19.34 6.41 4.04
C LYS A 54 -20.44 6.15 3.02
N ALA A 55 -20.81 7.18 2.27
CA ALA A 55 -21.95 7.09 1.33
C ALA A 55 -21.64 6.19 0.13
N ILE A 56 -20.41 6.16 -0.34
CA ILE A 56 -20.00 5.43 -1.55
C ILE A 56 -19.23 4.16 -1.20
N GLY A 57 -18.08 4.31 -0.53
CA GLY A 57 -17.15 3.21 -0.26
C GLY A 57 -17.70 2.20 0.75
N LEU A 58 -18.14 2.67 1.91
CA LEU A 58 -18.67 1.80 2.97
C LEU A 58 -19.98 1.15 2.54
N SER A 59 -20.90 1.89 1.88
CA SER A 59 -22.13 1.33 1.33
C SER A 59 -21.85 0.20 0.35
N TYR A 60 -20.84 0.37 -0.52
CA TYR A 60 -20.41 -0.69 -1.43
C TYR A 60 -20.04 -1.98 -0.72
N PHE A 61 -19.25 -1.89 0.36
CA PHE A 61 -18.84 -3.07 1.14
C PHE A 61 -20.03 -3.71 1.87
N LYS A 62 -20.90 -2.88 2.48
CA LYS A 62 -22.07 -3.35 3.22
C LYS A 62 -23.09 -4.07 2.31
N GLU A 63 -23.39 -3.52 1.14
CA GLU A 63 -24.27 -4.13 0.15
C GLU A 63 -23.77 -5.51 -0.33
N ARG A 64 -22.49 -5.79 -0.20
CA ARG A 64 -21.84 -7.07 -0.53
C ARG A 64 -21.67 -7.99 0.66
N GLY A 65 -22.23 -7.63 1.81
CA GLY A 65 -22.20 -8.45 3.00
C GLY A 65 -20.87 -8.43 3.77
N PHE A 66 -19.98 -7.46 3.50
CA PHE A 66 -18.78 -7.31 4.31
C PHE A 66 -19.14 -6.83 5.71
N LEU A 67 -18.65 -7.58 6.71
CA LEU A 67 -18.80 -7.22 8.11
C LEU A 67 -17.79 -6.13 8.49
N ASP A 68 -18.10 -5.36 9.55
CA ASP A 68 -17.20 -4.30 10.04
C ASP A 68 -15.85 -4.87 10.45
N ASP A 69 -15.83 -6.02 11.13
CA ASP A 69 -14.59 -6.71 11.51
C ASP A 69 -13.74 -7.08 10.30
N THR A 70 -14.39 -7.52 9.21
CA THR A 70 -13.68 -7.83 7.96
C THR A 70 -13.09 -6.56 7.34
N ILE A 71 -13.86 -5.47 7.30
CA ILE A 71 -13.40 -4.18 6.77
C ILE A 71 -12.19 -3.68 7.57
N GLN A 72 -12.22 -3.80 8.89
CA GLN A 72 -11.11 -3.38 9.76
C GLN A 72 -9.90 -4.32 9.64
N THR A 73 -10.11 -5.63 9.73
CA THR A 73 -9.04 -6.64 9.67
C THR A 73 -8.25 -6.55 8.37
N PHE A 74 -8.94 -6.42 7.25
CA PHE A 74 -8.32 -6.29 5.93
C PHE A 74 -7.94 -4.83 5.59
N GLN A 75 -8.15 -3.88 6.50
CA GLN A 75 -7.86 -2.46 6.33
C GLN A 75 -8.43 -1.91 5.02
N LEU A 76 -9.66 -2.35 4.66
CA LEU A 76 -10.31 -1.92 3.44
C LEU A 76 -10.48 -0.39 3.45
N GLY A 77 -10.35 0.24 2.30
CA GLY A 77 -10.30 1.68 2.20
C GLY A 77 -11.11 2.24 1.03
N TYR A 78 -11.09 3.55 0.92
CA TYR A 78 -11.64 4.29 -0.19
C TYR A 78 -10.66 5.36 -0.68
N SER A 79 -10.46 5.43 -1.98
CA SER A 79 -9.73 6.50 -2.63
C SER A 79 -10.73 7.44 -3.28
N PRO A 80 -10.79 8.72 -2.85
CA PRO A 80 -11.77 9.69 -3.35
C PRO A 80 -11.60 9.97 -4.85
N ASP A 81 -12.67 10.53 -5.44
CA ASP A 81 -12.66 11.02 -6.82
C ASP A 81 -11.96 12.39 -6.87
N SER A 82 -10.65 12.38 -6.65
CA SER A 82 -9.81 13.57 -6.68
C SER A 82 -8.53 13.30 -7.42
N PHE A 83 -7.92 14.36 -7.94
CA PHE A 83 -6.72 14.25 -8.76
C PHE A 83 -5.47 13.98 -7.91
N ASP A 84 -5.37 14.61 -6.71
CA ASP A 84 -4.13 14.70 -5.93
C ASP A 84 -4.33 14.80 -4.41
N THR A 85 -5.47 14.33 -3.90
CA THR A 85 -5.77 14.42 -2.45
C THR A 85 -4.78 13.63 -1.61
N PHE A 86 -4.46 12.39 -2.02
CA PHE A 86 -3.48 11.58 -1.31
C PHE A 86 -2.09 12.20 -1.42
N TYR A 87 -1.68 12.60 -2.62
CA TYR A 87 -0.37 13.21 -2.87
C TYR A 87 -0.16 14.44 -1.98
N ASN A 88 -1.08 15.39 -2.02
CA ASN A 88 -0.97 16.62 -1.24
C ASN A 88 -0.91 16.35 0.27
N GLN A 89 -1.70 15.41 0.77
CA GLN A 89 -1.66 15.04 2.18
C GLN A 89 -0.33 14.36 2.55
N ALA A 90 0.15 13.44 1.71
CA ALA A 90 1.42 12.74 1.97
C ALA A 90 2.61 13.70 1.99
N ILE A 91 2.68 14.65 1.04
CA ILE A 91 3.74 15.68 1.03
C ILE A 91 3.66 16.57 2.27
N LYS A 92 2.45 17.00 2.66
CA LYS A 92 2.25 17.78 3.89
C LYS A 92 2.71 17.05 5.14
N ASP A 93 2.52 15.73 5.19
CA ASP A 93 2.93 14.87 6.30
C ASP A 93 4.42 14.46 6.21
N GLY A 94 5.17 15.00 5.23
CA GLY A 94 6.62 14.85 5.12
C GLY A 94 7.12 13.62 4.37
N TYR A 95 6.25 12.94 3.61
CA TYR A 95 6.66 11.80 2.78
C TYR A 95 7.41 12.25 1.54
N ASN A 96 8.43 11.48 1.18
CA ASN A 96 9.26 11.75 0.01
C ASN A 96 8.52 11.36 -1.28
N GLU A 97 8.46 12.28 -2.23
CA GLU A 97 7.80 12.15 -3.52
C GLU A 97 8.35 10.98 -4.35
N GLU A 98 9.66 10.81 -4.37
CA GLU A 98 10.32 9.70 -5.10
C GLU A 98 9.89 8.34 -4.54
N ILE A 99 9.78 8.23 -3.20
CA ILE A 99 9.29 7.01 -2.54
C ILE A 99 7.83 6.75 -2.90
N LEU A 100 6.98 7.78 -2.94
CA LEU A 100 5.58 7.63 -3.34
C LEU A 100 5.44 7.16 -4.78
N LEU A 101 6.29 7.66 -5.70
CA LEU A 101 6.37 7.22 -7.10
C LEU A 101 6.82 5.75 -7.19
N LYS A 102 7.91 5.38 -6.51
CA LYS A 102 8.44 4.02 -6.48
C LYS A 102 7.45 3.03 -5.85
N ALA A 103 6.71 3.44 -4.83
CA ALA A 103 5.63 2.65 -4.23
C ALA A 103 4.41 2.48 -5.15
N GLY A 104 4.34 3.19 -6.27
CA GLY A 104 3.22 3.14 -7.21
C GLY A 104 1.93 3.77 -6.68
N LEU A 105 2.03 4.64 -5.69
CA LEU A 105 0.90 5.33 -5.06
C LEU A 105 0.50 6.58 -5.85
N ILE A 106 1.45 7.21 -6.49
CA ILE A 106 1.26 8.38 -7.35
C ILE A 106 1.90 8.15 -8.73
N LYS A 107 1.54 8.99 -9.66
CA LYS A 107 2.11 9.05 -11.02
C LYS A 107 2.48 10.47 -11.35
N GLU A 108 3.41 10.62 -12.31
CA GLU A 108 3.80 11.90 -12.85
C GLU A 108 3.40 12.01 -14.34
N LYS A 109 2.91 13.18 -14.71
CA LYS A 109 2.68 13.54 -16.10
C LYS A 109 2.88 15.04 -16.29
N ASN A 110 3.76 15.40 -17.22
CA ASN A 110 4.07 16.81 -17.56
C ASN A 110 4.51 17.64 -16.33
N GLY A 111 5.34 17.04 -15.44
CA GLY A 111 5.83 17.70 -14.23
C GLY A 111 4.77 17.89 -13.14
N LYS A 112 3.61 17.23 -13.25
CA LYS A 112 2.55 17.24 -12.23
C LYS A 112 2.36 15.83 -11.66
N HIS A 113 2.26 15.75 -10.35
CA HIS A 113 1.96 14.51 -9.65
C HIS A 113 0.46 14.35 -9.42
N TYR A 114 0.00 13.11 -9.47
CA TYR A 114 -1.41 12.76 -9.26
C TYR A 114 -1.55 11.37 -8.64
N ASP A 115 -2.67 11.17 -7.95
CA ASP A 115 -2.99 9.91 -7.29
C ASP A 115 -3.20 8.79 -8.33
N PHE A 116 -2.53 7.66 -8.13
CA PHE A 116 -2.69 6.51 -9.00
C PHE A 116 -4.07 5.87 -8.85
N PHE A 117 -4.54 5.75 -7.62
CA PHE A 117 -5.89 5.25 -7.33
C PHE A 117 -6.83 6.44 -7.14
N ARG A 118 -7.95 6.45 -7.87
CA ARG A 118 -8.99 7.48 -7.80
C ARG A 118 -10.35 6.87 -8.01
N ASP A 119 -11.37 7.32 -7.26
CA ASP A 119 -12.75 6.82 -7.28
C ASP A 119 -12.82 5.28 -7.18
N ARG A 120 -12.15 4.73 -6.14
CA ARG A 120 -12.02 3.27 -5.98
C ARG A 120 -12.18 2.85 -4.53
N VAL A 121 -12.80 1.70 -4.31
CA VAL A 121 -12.58 0.96 -3.07
C VAL A 121 -11.25 0.26 -3.14
N MET A 122 -10.55 0.26 -2.00
CA MET A 122 -9.15 -0.14 -1.88
C MET A 122 -9.02 -1.42 -1.08
N PHE A 123 -8.20 -2.32 -1.59
CA PHE A 123 -7.88 -3.61 -0.99
C PHE A 123 -6.37 -3.66 -0.77
N PRO A 124 -5.89 -3.41 0.47
CA PRO A 124 -4.48 -3.59 0.77
C PRO A 124 -4.06 -5.05 0.59
N ILE A 125 -2.87 -5.24 0.03
CA ILE A 125 -2.24 -6.54 -0.16
C ILE A 125 -1.13 -6.67 0.87
N PHE A 126 -1.21 -7.71 1.70
CA PHE A 126 -0.25 -7.94 2.79
C PHE A 126 0.71 -9.06 2.42
N ASN A 127 1.97 -8.92 2.79
CA ASN A 127 2.92 -10.02 2.76
C ASN A 127 2.68 -10.98 3.94
N VAL A 128 3.42 -12.09 3.99
CA VAL A 128 3.32 -13.11 5.06
C VAL A 128 3.58 -12.53 6.45
N SER A 129 4.36 -11.44 6.55
CA SER A 129 4.65 -10.74 7.82
C SER A 129 3.56 -9.74 8.24
N GLY A 130 2.48 -9.60 7.47
CA GLY A 130 1.40 -8.66 7.75
C GLY A 130 1.71 -7.20 7.40
N LYS A 131 2.75 -6.92 6.63
CA LYS A 131 3.05 -5.58 6.13
C LYS A 131 2.32 -5.34 4.81
N VAL A 132 1.76 -4.15 4.61
CA VAL A 132 1.16 -3.75 3.34
C VAL A 132 2.26 -3.58 2.31
N VAL A 133 2.15 -4.29 1.19
CA VAL A 133 3.13 -4.28 0.10
C VAL A 133 2.58 -3.73 -1.22
N ALA A 134 1.26 -3.68 -1.37
CA ALA A 134 0.59 -3.20 -2.58
C ALA A 134 -0.89 -2.94 -2.33
N PHE A 135 -1.60 -2.49 -3.35
CA PHE A 135 -3.04 -2.29 -3.34
C PHE A 135 -3.70 -2.84 -4.60
N GLY A 136 -4.90 -3.39 -4.43
CA GLY A 136 -5.90 -3.52 -5.47
C GLY A 136 -6.93 -2.41 -5.34
N GLY A 137 -7.37 -1.84 -6.46
CA GLY A 137 -8.40 -0.81 -6.48
C GLY A 137 -9.54 -1.19 -7.43
N ARG A 138 -10.79 -1.19 -6.95
CA ARG A 138 -11.98 -1.43 -7.75
C ARG A 138 -12.80 -0.16 -7.91
N MET A 139 -13.01 0.24 -9.15
CA MET A 139 -13.87 1.37 -9.50
C MET A 139 -15.34 1.07 -9.16
N LEU A 140 -16.02 2.04 -8.57
CA LEU A 140 -17.41 1.91 -8.16
C LEU A 140 -18.39 2.37 -9.23
N LYS A 141 -18.12 3.49 -9.86
CA LYS A 141 -18.91 3.99 -10.98
C LYS A 141 -18.46 3.28 -12.25
N SER A 142 -19.40 2.78 -13.03
CA SER A 142 -19.13 2.38 -14.40
C SER A 142 -18.86 3.66 -15.20
N ALA A 143 -17.61 4.12 -15.18
CA ALA A 143 -17.22 5.20 -16.05
C ALA A 143 -17.27 4.69 -17.49
N LYS A 144 -18.43 4.81 -18.13
CA LYS A 144 -18.45 5.03 -19.56
C LYS A 144 -17.79 6.40 -19.74
N SER A 145 -16.47 6.41 -19.92
CA SER A 145 -15.82 7.57 -20.47
C SER A 145 -16.47 7.84 -21.81
N ASP A 146 -17.08 9.01 -22.00
CA ASP A 146 -17.60 9.42 -23.31
C ASP A 146 -16.45 9.51 -24.32
N ASN A 147 -15.21 9.39 -23.87
CA ASN A 147 -14.00 9.32 -24.69
C ASN A 147 -13.49 7.87 -24.75
N PRO A 148 -13.65 7.17 -25.92
CA PRO A 148 -13.23 5.78 -26.09
C PRO A 148 -11.70 5.58 -25.96
N ASN A 149 -10.91 6.66 -25.95
CA ASN A 149 -9.46 6.60 -25.80
C ASN A 149 -8.99 6.67 -24.33
N VAL A 150 -9.91 6.86 -23.37
CA VAL A 150 -9.60 6.84 -21.93
C VAL A 150 -9.83 5.44 -21.39
N TYR A 151 -8.75 4.66 -21.28
CA TYR A 151 -8.79 3.35 -20.63
C TYR A 151 -8.88 3.54 -19.12
N ASN A 152 -10.06 3.26 -18.56
CA ASN A 152 -10.29 3.31 -17.11
C ASN A 152 -10.81 1.94 -16.63
N PRO A 153 -9.90 0.99 -16.34
CA PRO A 153 -10.28 -0.38 -16.03
C PRO A 153 -11.02 -0.47 -14.69
N LYS A 154 -11.99 -1.38 -14.63
CA LYS A 154 -12.78 -1.66 -13.42
C LYS A 154 -11.89 -2.04 -12.25
N TYR A 155 -10.81 -2.80 -12.48
CA TYR A 155 -9.83 -3.21 -11.49
C TYR A 155 -8.43 -2.76 -11.92
N ILE A 156 -7.70 -2.20 -10.98
CA ILE A 156 -6.26 -1.91 -11.14
C ILE A 156 -5.51 -2.41 -9.90
N ASN A 157 -4.26 -2.79 -10.09
CA ASN A 157 -3.36 -3.14 -8.99
C ASN A 157 -2.10 -2.29 -9.07
N THR A 158 -1.42 -2.13 -7.94
CA THR A 158 -0.06 -1.63 -7.92
C THR A 158 0.79 -2.45 -8.91
N ALA A 159 1.66 -1.78 -9.67
CA ALA A 159 2.68 -2.45 -10.47
C ALA A 159 3.68 -3.18 -9.57
N GLU A 160 4.51 -4.05 -10.12
CA GLU A 160 5.60 -4.66 -9.35
C GLU A 160 6.59 -3.60 -8.85
N THR A 161 7.06 -3.79 -7.63
CA THR A 161 8.01 -2.92 -6.93
C THR A 161 9.04 -3.78 -6.20
N ASP A 162 10.05 -3.16 -5.59
CA ASP A 162 11.07 -3.88 -4.81
C ASP A 162 10.52 -4.62 -3.58
N VAL A 163 9.28 -4.33 -3.18
CA VAL A 163 8.59 -4.98 -2.05
C VAL A 163 7.38 -5.80 -2.47
N TYR A 164 6.98 -5.77 -3.75
CA TYR A 164 5.80 -6.45 -4.25
C TYR A 164 6.05 -7.14 -5.59
N HIS A 165 5.98 -8.47 -5.59
CA HIS A 165 5.96 -9.32 -6.78
C HIS A 165 4.65 -10.10 -6.81
N LYS A 166 3.78 -9.80 -7.75
CA LYS A 166 2.41 -10.35 -7.85
C LYS A 166 2.36 -11.87 -7.82
N SER A 167 3.34 -12.52 -8.45
CA SER A 167 3.46 -13.99 -8.49
C SER A 167 3.86 -14.62 -7.14
N GLN A 168 4.35 -13.83 -6.19
CA GLN A 168 4.88 -14.28 -4.90
C GLN A 168 3.98 -13.96 -3.72
N VAL A 169 2.87 -13.24 -3.94
CA VAL A 169 1.96 -12.80 -2.88
C VAL A 169 0.58 -13.38 -3.10
N LEU A 170 0.12 -14.17 -2.14
CA LEU A 170 -1.26 -14.65 -2.09
C LEU A 170 -2.10 -13.71 -1.22
N TYR A 171 -3.19 -13.15 -1.78
CA TYR A 171 -4.09 -12.26 -1.05
C TYR A 171 -4.68 -12.97 0.19
N GLY A 172 -4.63 -12.32 1.35
CA GLY A 172 -5.17 -12.84 2.60
C GLY A 172 -4.27 -13.81 3.35
N ILE A 173 -3.11 -14.18 2.82
CA ILE A 173 -2.22 -15.20 3.45
C ILE A 173 -1.80 -14.81 4.88
N SER A 174 -1.56 -13.53 5.15
CA SER A 174 -1.18 -13.05 6.48
C SER A 174 -2.28 -13.26 7.52
N HIS A 175 -3.54 -13.15 7.12
CA HIS A 175 -4.70 -13.33 7.98
C HIS A 175 -5.05 -14.82 8.16
N ALA A 176 -4.86 -15.63 7.12
CA ALA A 176 -5.09 -17.08 7.17
C ALA A 176 -4.00 -17.84 7.95
N LYS A 177 -2.83 -17.25 8.15
CA LYS A 177 -1.68 -17.91 8.78
C LYS A 177 -1.96 -18.45 10.18
N ALA A 178 -2.85 -17.84 10.93
CA ALA A 178 -3.22 -18.28 12.28
C ALA A 178 -4.13 -19.50 12.28
N GLU A 179 -4.75 -19.82 11.14
CA GLU A 179 -5.72 -20.92 10.95
C GLU A 179 -5.08 -22.16 10.28
N ILE A 180 -3.82 -22.04 9.85
CA ILE A 180 -3.02 -23.11 9.23
C ILE A 180 -2.06 -23.69 10.27
#